data_4eca5dd84b8cbfed9484f9581578860d
#
_entry.id   4eca5dd84b8cbfed9484f9581578860d
#
_cell.length_a   1.000
_cell.length_b   1.000
_cell.length_c   1.000
_cell.angle_alpha   90.00
_cell.angle_beta   90.00
_cell.angle_gamma   90.00
#
_symmetry.space_group_name_H-M   'P 1'
#
loop_
_entity.id
_entity.type
_entity.pdbx_description
1 polymer ?
#
loop_
_entity_poly.entity_id
_entity_poly.type
_entity_poly.pdbx_seq_one_letter_code
_entity_poly.pdbx_strand_id
1 'polypeptide(L)'
;MIRFTLVVNLPQRRLKDIYITGDFLSFPSRALFDLETALRGSPLDRKQLHGIIRSFFDEKKIMIPDMDFRDFVIPLDQALEKIKITAFGLSLEHCNQISVANGSFETVIRKKPSVLLLPYCAKRTDCDLRYHKACRICGEEGCTIGPAWTMGLKDRMKVVSIISFEDLWTELQKMKKNGVKAYIGCCCQPFFAKHVDDFRKSGLPGILLDIDNTTCYELDQAREAYAGKFESQTHVDLDLLETVLKAASSQSGKTKR
;
A
#
# COMPACT_ATOMS: atom_id res chain seq x y z
N MET A 1 -0.86 -8.60 16.11
CA MET A 1 -1.36 -7.99 14.84
C MET A 1 -2.38 -8.93 14.23
N ILE A 2 -3.53 -8.42 13.73
CA ILE A 2 -4.54 -9.25 13.00
C ILE A 2 -4.36 -9.06 11.50
N ARG A 3 -4.42 -10.14 10.73
CA ARG A 3 -4.37 -10.15 9.27
C ARG A 3 -5.60 -10.86 8.71
N PHE A 4 -6.24 -10.24 7.72
CA PHE A 4 -7.34 -10.83 6.95
C PHE A 4 -6.88 -11.12 5.53
N THR A 5 -7.08 -12.35 5.08
CA THR A 5 -6.92 -12.74 3.68
C THR A 5 -8.29 -13.10 3.12
N LEU A 6 -8.79 -12.31 2.15
CA LEU A 6 -10.09 -12.51 1.52
C LEU A 6 -9.92 -13.21 0.17
N VAL A 7 -10.66 -14.29 -0.04
CA VAL A 7 -10.86 -14.90 -1.35
C VAL A 7 -12.23 -14.46 -1.86
N VAL A 8 -12.27 -13.71 -2.95
CA VAL A 8 -13.51 -13.06 -3.41
C VAL A 8 -13.95 -13.56 -4.78
N ASN A 9 -15.27 -13.65 -4.97
CA ASN A 9 -15.91 -13.80 -6.26
C ASN A 9 -16.40 -12.42 -6.70
N LEU A 10 -15.61 -11.72 -7.53
CA LEU A 10 -15.93 -10.36 -7.98
C LEU A 10 -17.22 -10.27 -8.80
N PRO A 11 -17.47 -11.17 -9.79
CA PRO A 11 -18.72 -11.15 -10.55
C PRO A 11 -19.98 -11.27 -9.68
N GLN A 12 -19.96 -12.12 -8.68
CA GLN A 12 -21.07 -12.33 -7.75
C GLN A 12 -21.05 -11.36 -6.56
N ARG A 13 -19.99 -10.57 -6.40
CA ARG A 13 -19.76 -9.69 -5.26
C ARG A 13 -19.91 -10.41 -3.91
N ARG A 14 -19.30 -11.60 -3.80
CA ARG A 14 -19.37 -12.43 -2.59
C ARG A 14 -17.98 -12.81 -2.10
N LEU A 15 -17.90 -12.96 -0.78
CA LEU A 15 -16.75 -13.54 -0.10
C LEU A 15 -16.79 -15.06 -0.32
N LYS A 16 -15.84 -15.61 -1.06
CA LYS A 16 -15.73 -17.06 -1.29
C LYS A 16 -15.13 -17.75 -0.07
N ASP A 17 -14.07 -17.16 0.47
CA ASP A 17 -13.40 -17.64 1.67
C ASP A 17 -12.71 -16.48 2.40
N ILE A 18 -12.34 -16.71 3.67
CA ILE A 18 -11.63 -15.76 4.50
C ILE A 18 -10.72 -16.51 5.46
N TYR A 19 -9.52 -16.00 5.68
CA TYR A 19 -8.57 -16.49 6.65
C TYR A 19 -8.16 -15.37 7.58
N ILE A 20 -8.29 -15.62 8.89
CA ILE A 20 -7.96 -14.68 9.95
C ILE A 20 -6.74 -15.22 10.70
N THR A 21 -5.64 -14.52 10.65
CA THR A 21 -4.37 -14.92 11.27
C THR A 21 -3.82 -13.83 12.16
N GLY A 22 -3.01 -14.22 13.15
CA GLY A 22 -2.35 -13.28 14.06
C GLY A 22 -1.74 -13.98 15.28
N ASP A 23 -0.99 -13.21 16.05
CA ASP A 23 -0.33 -13.67 17.28
C ASP A 23 -1.23 -13.37 18.49
N PHE A 24 -2.28 -14.16 18.66
CA PHE A 24 -3.21 -14.03 19.78
C PHE A 24 -3.88 -15.36 20.12
N LEU A 25 -4.40 -15.46 21.32
CA LEU A 25 -5.19 -16.62 21.77
C LEU A 25 -6.67 -16.26 21.74
N SER A 26 -7.51 -17.20 21.32
CA SER A 26 -8.97 -17.05 21.38
C SER A 26 -9.61 -18.12 22.26
N PHE A 27 -10.65 -17.74 22.98
CA PHE A 27 -11.47 -18.63 23.77
C PHE A 27 -12.93 -18.50 23.33
N PRO A 28 -13.58 -19.60 22.91
CA PRO A 28 -12.99 -20.95 22.71
C PRO A 28 -11.94 -20.95 21.58
N SER A 29 -11.06 -21.95 21.54
CA SER A 29 -9.98 -22.06 20.55
C SER A 29 -10.44 -22.10 19.09
N ARG A 30 -11.69 -22.57 18.85
CA ARG A 30 -12.32 -22.60 17.51
C ARG A 30 -12.94 -21.29 17.08
N ALA A 31 -12.96 -20.27 17.92
CA ALA A 31 -13.72 -19.04 17.68
C ALA A 31 -13.40 -18.41 16.31
N LEU A 32 -12.13 -18.36 15.93
CA LEU A 32 -11.74 -17.78 14.63
C LEU A 32 -12.26 -18.61 13.45
N PHE A 33 -12.13 -19.93 13.49
CA PHE A 33 -12.63 -20.81 12.46
C PHE A 33 -14.16 -20.69 12.31
N ASP A 34 -14.87 -20.56 13.42
CA ASP A 34 -16.32 -20.38 13.41
C ASP A 34 -16.70 -18.99 12.84
N LEU A 35 -15.92 -17.95 13.12
CA LEU A 35 -16.10 -16.62 12.53
C LEU A 35 -15.83 -16.64 11.01
N GLU A 36 -14.75 -17.27 10.56
CA GLU A 36 -14.45 -17.47 9.14
C GLU A 36 -15.60 -18.19 8.44
N THR A 37 -16.15 -19.23 9.08
CA THR A 37 -17.30 -19.97 8.56
C THR A 37 -18.55 -19.11 8.47
N ALA A 38 -18.81 -18.26 9.45
CA ALA A 38 -19.95 -17.35 9.46
C ALA A 38 -19.85 -16.26 8.37
N LEU A 39 -18.63 -15.84 8.05
CA LEU A 39 -18.36 -14.82 7.01
C LEU A 39 -18.38 -15.41 5.60
N ARG A 40 -18.10 -16.69 5.43
CA ARG A 40 -18.03 -17.36 4.14
C ARG A 40 -19.35 -17.28 3.38
N GLY A 41 -19.30 -16.96 2.08
CA GLY A 41 -20.47 -16.83 1.21
C GLY A 41 -21.23 -15.52 1.36
N SER A 42 -20.85 -14.66 2.30
CA SER A 42 -21.51 -13.36 2.51
C SER A 42 -21.29 -12.40 1.34
N PRO A 43 -22.24 -11.49 1.07
CA PRO A 43 -22.01 -10.39 0.14
C PRO A 43 -20.82 -9.52 0.58
N LEU A 44 -20.10 -8.93 -0.40
CA LEU A 44 -19.04 -7.94 -0.15
C LEU A 44 -19.68 -6.59 0.23
N ASP A 45 -20.47 -6.61 1.28
CA ASP A 45 -21.11 -5.44 1.85
C ASP A 45 -20.60 -5.17 3.25
N ARG A 46 -20.05 -3.97 3.46
CA ARG A 46 -19.42 -3.57 4.71
C ARG A 46 -20.35 -3.72 5.90
N LYS A 47 -21.60 -3.25 5.78
CA LYS A 47 -22.55 -3.25 6.91
C LYS A 47 -22.92 -4.67 7.32
N GLN A 48 -23.14 -5.55 6.33
CA GLN A 48 -23.49 -6.95 6.59
C GLN A 48 -22.31 -7.68 7.24
N LEU A 49 -21.10 -7.53 6.71
CA LEU A 49 -19.90 -8.18 7.26
C LEU A 49 -19.59 -7.69 8.67
N HIS A 50 -19.72 -6.37 8.95
CA HIS A 50 -19.59 -5.82 10.29
C HIS A 50 -20.67 -6.38 11.24
N GLY A 51 -21.91 -6.50 10.75
CA GLY A 51 -23.01 -7.09 11.51
C GLY A 51 -22.71 -8.53 11.92
N ILE A 52 -22.22 -9.35 11.00
CA ILE A 52 -21.83 -10.73 11.29
C ILE A 52 -20.74 -10.78 12.36
N ILE A 53 -19.66 -10.00 12.21
CA ILE A 53 -18.57 -9.97 13.20
C ILE A 53 -19.12 -9.55 14.57
N ARG A 54 -19.91 -8.48 14.62
CA ARG A 54 -20.47 -7.97 15.88
C ARG A 54 -21.36 -9.00 16.56
N SER A 55 -22.35 -9.55 15.85
CA SER A 55 -23.24 -10.59 16.40
C SER A 55 -22.47 -11.81 16.88
N PHE A 56 -21.41 -12.17 16.16
CA PHE A 56 -20.56 -13.30 16.53
C PHE A 56 -19.86 -13.08 17.87
N PHE A 57 -19.32 -11.90 18.12
CA PHE A 57 -18.70 -11.54 19.40
C PHE A 57 -19.76 -11.48 20.53
N ASP A 58 -20.91 -10.88 20.29
CA ASP A 58 -21.96 -10.70 21.29
C ASP A 58 -22.59 -12.05 21.70
N GLU A 59 -22.87 -12.93 20.74
CA GLU A 59 -23.58 -14.19 20.97
C GLU A 59 -22.70 -15.31 21.49
N LYS A 60 -21.48 -15.42 20.99
CA LYS A 60 -20.56 -16.55 21.28
C LYS A 60 -19.71 -16.32 22.52
N LYS A 61 -19.83 -15.17 23.18
CA LYS A 61 -18.98 -14.82 24.36
C LYS A 61 -17.50 -15.08 24.12
N ILE A 62 -17.02 -14.69 22.95
CA ILE A 62 -15.61 -14.87 22.58
C ILE A 62 -14.76 -13.94 23.44
N MET A 63 -13.69 -14.49 23.97
CA MET A 63 -12.66 -13.72 24.64
C MET A 63 -11.36 -13.83 23.85
N ILE A 64 -10.83 -12.70 23.44
CA ILE A 64 -9.50 -12.54 22.89
C ILE A 64 -8.85 -11.45 23.76
N PRO A 65 -7.79 -11.76 24.52
CA PRO A 65 -7.16 -10.77 25.39
C PRO A 65 -6.79 -9.50 24.64
N ASP A 66 -7.13 -8.35 25.22
CA ASP A 66 -6.81 -7.01 24.71
C ASP A 66 -7.41 -6.67 23.33
N MET A 67 -8.42 -7.43 22.87
CA MET A 67 -9.07 -7.22 21.57
C MET A 67 -10.59 -7.27 21.66
N ASP A 68 -11.24 -6.46 20.82
CA ASP A 68 -12.70 -6.49 20.65
C ASP A 68 -13.10 -6.61 19.15
N PHE A 69 -14.40 -6.59 18.85
CA PHE A 69 -14.88 -6.73 17.48
C PHE A 69 -14.34 -5.62 16.54
N ARG A 70 -13.99 -4.43 17.06
CA ARG A 70 -13.48 -3.30 16.26
C ARG A 70 -12.12 -3.61 15.68
N ASP A 71 -11.29 -4.39 16.40
CA ASP A 71 -9.98 -4.82 15.91
C ASP A 71 -10.09 -5.75 14.70
N PHE A 72 -11.23 -6.43 14.55
CA PHE A 72 -11.55 -7.30 13.41
C PHE A 72 -12.16 -6.53 12.24
N VAL A 73 -12.91 -5.47 12.50
CA VAL A 73 -13.53 -4.67 11.43
C VAL A 73 -12.49 -3.83 10.67
N ILE A 74 -11.46 -3.34 11.34
CA ILE A 74 -10.44 -2.48 10.72
C ILE A 74 -9.71 -3.18 9.56
N PRO A 75 -9.09 -4.38 9.75
CA PRO A 75 -8.41 -5.07 8.65
C PRO A 75 -9.38 -5.55 7.57
N LEU A 76 -10.61 -5.92 7.93
CA LEU A 76 -11.65 -6.24 6.96
C LEU A 76 -11.96 -5.04 6.06
N ASP A 77 -12.15 -3.86 6.63
CA ASP A 77 -12.39 -2.63 5.88
C ASP A 77 -11.24 -2.29 4.95
N GLN A 78 -10.00 -2.46 5.41
CA GLN A 78 -8.82 -2.26 4.58
C GLN A 78 -8.81 -3.21 3.38
N ALA A 79 -9.16 -4.47 3.57
CA ALA A 79 -9.25 -5.45 2.48
C ALA A 79 -10.38 -5.11 1.50
N LEU A 80 -11.55 -4.67 1.99
CA LEU A 80 -12.67 -4.23 1.15
C LEU A 80 -12.33 -2.96 0.35
N GLU A 81 -11.55 -2.04 0.92
CA GLU A 81 -11.07 -0.86 0.17
C GLU A 81 -10.11 -1.26 -0.97
N LYS A 82 -9.25 -2.27 -0.76
CA LYS A 82 -8.39 -2.81 -1.83
C LYS A 82 -9.20 -3.38 -2.98
N ILE A 83 -10.30 -4.09 -2.71
CA ILE A 83 -11.19 -4.61 -3.75
C ILE A 83 -11.76 -3.48 -4.63
N LYS A 84 -12.06 -2.32 -4.07
CA LYS A 84 -12.57 -1.17 -4.84
C LYS A 84 -11.57 -0.64 -5.88
N ILE A 85 -10.27 -0.86 -5.66
CA ILE A 85 -9.22 -0.43 -6.58
C ILE A 85 -9.33 -1.15 -7.93
N THR A 86 -9.91 -2.37 -7.98
CA THR A 86 -10.14 -3.10 -9.23
C THR A 86 -11.00 -2.31 -10.24
N ALA A 87 -11.85 -1.41 -9.78
CA ALA A 87 -12.65 -0.53 -10.64
C ALA A 87 -11.81 0.43 -11.50
N PHE A 88 -10.52 0.57 -11.19
CA PHE A 88 -9.56 1.38 -11.94
C PHE A 88 -8.72 0.55 -12.93
N GLY A 89 -9.11 -0.70 -13.18
CA GLY A 89 -8.42 -1.60 -14.13
C GLY A 89 -7.25 -2.38 -13.55
N LEU A 90 -7.06 -2.34 -12.23
CA LEU A 90 -6.02 -3.11 -11.55
C LEU A 90 -6.50 -4.53 -11.23
N SER A 91 -5.58 -5.50 -11.33
CA SER A 91 -5.83 -6.86 -10.87
C SER A 91 -5.94 -6.94 -9.34
N LEU A 92 -6.51 -8.02 -8.80
CA LEU A 92 -6.51 -8.23 -7.34
C LEU A 92 -5.09 -8.36 -6.78
N GLU A 93 -4.18 -8.93 -7.54
CA GLU A 93 -2.78 -9.04 -7.18
C GLU A 93 -2.15 -7.66 -7.02
N HIS A 94 -2.29 -6.79 -8.03
CA HIS A 94 -1.86 -5.40 -7.95
C HIS A 94 -2.52 -4.63 -6.81
N CYS A 95 -3.81 -4.86 -6.53
CA CYS A 95 -4.48 -4.23 -5.40
C CYS A 95 -3.85 -4.59 -4.05
N ASN A 96 -3.28 -5.80 -3.91
CA ASN A 96 -2.57 -6.21 -2.69
C ASN A 96 -1.26 -5.45 -2.48
N GLN A 97 -0.60 -5.05 -3.56
CA GLN A 97 0.65 -4.30 -3.56
C GLN A 97 0.45 -2.78 -3.36
N ILE A 98 -0.79 -2.35 -3.15
CA ILE A 98 -1.12 -0.93 -2.97
C ILE A 98 -1.48 -0.64 -1.52
N SER A 99 -0.82 0.36 -0.95
CA SER A 99 -1.19 1.00 0.32
C SER A 99 -1.58 2.46 0.07
N VAL A 100 -2.46 3.00 0.90
CA VAL A 100 -2.93 4.39 0.76
C VAL A 100 -2.77 5.14 2.08
N ALA A 101 -2.17 6.30 2.03
CA ALA A 101 -2.06 7.23 3.14
C ALA A 101 -3.02 8.41 2.97
N ASN A 102 -3.69 8.81 4.06
CA ASN A 102 -4.54 10.00 4.13
C ASN A 102 -5.66 10.08 3.08
N GLY A 103 -6.37 8.96 2.87
CA GLY A 103 -7.52 8.93 1.98
C GLY A 103 -7.84 7.53 1.45
N SER A 104 -8.58 7.46 0.36
CA SER A 104 -8.80 6.26 -0.45
C SER A 104 -8.04 6.39 -1.77
N PHE A 105 -7.81 5.28 -2.47
CA PHE A 105 -7.19 5.27 -3.79
C PHE A 105 -7.89 6.26 -4.74
N GLU A 106 -9.20 6.19 -4.82
CA GLU A 106 -10.01 7.10 -5.64
C GLU A 106 -9.79 8.57 -5.27
N THR A 107 -9.77 8.89 -3.97
CA THR A 107 -9.57 10.26 -3.49
C THR A 107 -8.21 10.80 -3.88
N VAL A 108 -7.15 9.98 -3.79
CA VAL A 108 -5.80 10.35 -4.18
C VAL A 108 -5.72 10.60 -5.68
N ILE A 109 -6.25 9.68 -6.50
CA ILE A 109 -6.31 9.81 -7.96
C ILE A 109 -7.04 11.09 -8.37
N ARG A 110 -8.19 11.38 -7.78
CA ARG A 110 -8.95 12.63 -8.06
C ARG A 110 -8.18 13.91 -7.73
N LYS A 111 -7.27 13.86 -6.76
CA LYS A 111 -6.40 15.00 -6.41
C LYS A 111 -5.25 15.21 -7.37
N LYS A 112 -5.13 14.38 -8.40
CA LYS A 112 -4.10 14.46 -9.45
C LYS A 112 -2.69 14.48 -8.86
N PRO A 113 -2.15 13.34 -8.45
CA PRO A 113 -0.79 13.24 -7.93
C PRO A 113 0.21 13.92 -8.87
N SER A 114 1.07 14.75 -8.34
CA SER A 114 2.05 15.54 -9.13
C SER A 114 3.50 15.23 -8.76
N VAL A 115 3.72 14.34 -7.81
CA VAL A 115 5.06 13.91 -7.37
C VAL A 115 5.11 12.40 -7.35
N LEU A 116 6.21 11.84 -7.88
CA LEU A 116 6.56 10.42 -7.80
C LEU A 116 7.80 10.27 -6.91
N LEU A 117 7.67 9.50 -5.84
CA LEU A 117 8.75 9.19 -4.91
C LEU A 117 9.26 7.76 -5.17
N LEU A 118 10.55 7.62 -5.47
CA LEU A 118 11.17 6.34 -5.81
C LEU A 118 12.23 5.97 -4.75
N PRO A 119 12.33 4.71 -4.33
CA PRO A 119 13.29 4.32 -3.32
C PRO A 119 14.71 4.15 -3.90
N TYR A 120 15.73 4.60 -3.19
CA TYR A 120 17.12 4.44 -3.63
C TYR A 120 17.54 2.98 -3.75
N CYS A 121 16.98 2.09 -2.92
CA CYS A 121 17.33 0.67 -2.90
C CYS A 121 16.97 -0.07 -4.20
N ALA A 122 16.10 0.49 -5.05
CA ALA A 122 15.80 -0.06 -6.37
C ALA A 122 16.74 0.46 -7.48
N LYS A 123 17.70 1.33 -7.17
CA LYS A 123 18.82 1.61 -8.06
C LYS A 123 19.83 0.44 -7.99
N ARG A 124 20.55 0.21 -9.09
CA ARG A 124 21.62 -0.79 -9.12
C ARG A 124 22.64 -0.54 -8.00
N THR A 125 23.24 -1.61 -7.53
CA THR A 125 24.25 -1.55 -6.45
C THR A 125 25.52 -0.78 -6.87
N ASP A 126 25.88 -0.83 -8.15
CA ASP A 126 27.00 -0.16 -8.78
C ASP A 126 26.65 1.24 -9.36
N CYS A 127 25.47 1.77 -9.10
CA CYS A 127 25.07 3.07 -9.61
C CYS A 127 25.72 4.20 -8.81
N ASP A 128 26.49 5.06 -9.46
CA ASP A 128 27.13 6.25 -8.85
C ASP A 128 26.13 7.18 -8.14
N LEU A 129 24.88 7.20 -8.62
CA LEU A 129 23.81 8.00 -8.04
C LEU A 129 22.89 7.22 -7.11
N ARG A 130 23.32 6.03 -6.62
CA ARG A 130 22.47 5.21 -5.76
C ARG A 130 21.95 5.98 -4.56
N TYR A 131 22.81 6.70 -3.88
CA TYR A 131 22.48 7.47 -2.67
C TYR A 131 22.22 8.96 -2.96
N HIS A 132 21.85 9.29 -4.20
CA HIS A 132 21.48 10.63 -4.60
C HIS A 132 20.00 10.74 -4.96
N LYS A 133 19.43 11.94 -4.81
CA LYS A 133 18.03 12.22 -5.15
C LYS A 133 17.73 12.24 -6.66
N ALA A 134 18.76 12.26 -7.49
CA ALA A 134 18.67 12.31 -8.94
C ALA A 134 18.84 10.95 -9.60
N CYS A 135 18.41 10.83 -10.86
CA CYS A 135 18.69 9.73 -11.77
C CYS A 135 19.15 10.29 -13.12
N ARG A 136 20.15 9.64 -13.75
CA ARG A 136 20.62 9.99 -15.11
C ARG A 136 19.78 9.38 -16.22
N ILE A 137 18.87 8.46 -15.90
CA ILE A 137 18.10 7.66 -16.88
C ILE A 137 19.05 7.00 -17.89
N CYS A 138 20.09 6.33 -17.38
CA CYS A 138 21.17 5.76 -18.17
C CYS A 138 20.76 4.56 -19.04
N GLY A 139 19.60 3.95 -18.79
CA GLY A 139 19.15 2.78 -19.54
C GLY A 139 19.84 1.47 -19.19
N GLU A 140 20.61 1.44 -18.09
CA GLU A 140 21.33 0.24 -17.63
C GLU A 140 20.36 -0.91 -17.34
N GLU A 141 20.66 -2.08 -17.86
CA GLU A 141 19.87 -3.29 -17.66
C GLU A 141 19.78 -3.65 -16.19
N GLY A 142 18.61 -4.17 -15.77
CA GLY A 142 18.33 -4.52 -14.37
C GLY A 142 18.03 -3.33 -13.45
N CYS A 143 18.05 -2.08 -13.94
CA CYS A 143 17.63 -0.91 -13.18
C CYS A 143 16.17 -0.55 -13.45
N THR A 144 15.31 -0.65 -12.45
CA THR A 144 13.89 -0.24 -12.59
C THR A 144 13.65 1.25 -12.32
N ILE A 145 14.61 1.95 -11.69
CA ILE A 145 14.47 3.38 -11.39
C ILE A 145 14.51 4.25 -12.65
N GLY A 146 15.37 3.95 -13.61
CA GLY A 146 15.44 4.71 -14.87
C GLY A 146 14.12 4.71 -15.64
N PRO A 147 13.54 3.53 -15.94
CA PRO A 147 12.21 3.42 -16.53
C PRO A 147 11.10 4.10 -15.70
N ALA A 148 11.04 3.85 -14.38
CA ALA A 148 10.05 4.49 -13.50
C ALA A 148 10.17 6.02 -13.51
N TRP A 149 11.40 6.53 -13.52
CA TRP A 149 11.68 7.97 -13.63
C TRP A 149 11.13 8.55 -14.92
N THR A 150 11.37 7.85 -16.05
CA THR A 150 10.88 8.24 -17.37
C THR A 150 9.35 8.26 -17.41
N MET A 151 8.69 7.26 -16.81
CA MET A 151 7.21 7.22 -16.70
C MET A 151 6.69 8.45 -15.93
N GLY A 152 7.28 8.76 -14.78
CA GLY A 152 6.87 9.94 -14.01
C GLY A 152 7.03 11.25 -14.78
N LEU A 153 8.14 11.42 -15.51
CA LEU A 153 8.35 12.61 -16.34
C LEU A 153 7.36 12.72 -17.50
N LYS A 154 7.01 11.59 -18.16
CA LYS A 154 5.97 11.56 -19.21
C LYS A 154 4.61 12.02 -18.67
N ASP A 155 4.28 11.68 -17.45
CA ASP A 155 3.06 12.13 -16.77
C ASP A 155 3.21 13.52 -16.10
N ARG A 156 4.27 14.24 -16.42
CA ARG A 156 4.55 15.59 -15.92
C ARG A 156 4.66 15.67 -14.40
N MET A 157 5.08 14.60 -13.76
CA MET A 157 5.32 14.56 -12.33
C MET A 157 6.74 15.02 -12.00
N LYS A 158 6.89 15.66 -10.83
CA LYS A 158 8.21 15.81 -10.22
C LYS A 158 8.63 14.44 -9.69
N VAL A 159 9.78 13.93 -10.13
CA VAL A 159 10.31 12.64 -9.66
C VAL A 159 11.47 12.89 -8.70
N VAL A 160 11.46 12.17 -7.57
CA VAL A 160 12.49 12.30 -6.52
C VAL A 160 12.83 10.91 -6.00
N SER A 161 14.14 10.62 -5.87
CA SER A 161 14.60 9.42 -5.16
C SER A 161 14.73 9.71 -3.67
N ILE A 162 14.18 8.82 -2.85
CA ILE A 162 14.21 8.88 -1.38
C ILE A 162 15.32 7.99 -0.87
N ILE A 163 16.17 8.49 0.01
CA ILE A 163 17.37 7.81 0.49
C ILE A 163 17.31 7.41 1.97
N SER A 164 16.42 8.00 2.76
CA SER A 164 16.18 7.66 4.16
C SER A 164 14.77 8.05 4.59
N PHE A 165 14.39 7.67 5.81
CA PHE A 165 13.12 8.12 6.39
C PHE A 165 13.12 9.65 6.63
N GLU A 166 14.20 10.20 7.14
CA GLU A 166 14.35 11.65 7.40
C GLU A 166 14.24 12.46 6.10
N ASP A 167 14.79 11.90 5.03
CA ASP A 167 14.67 12.47 3.69
C ASP A 167 13.22 12.43 3.19
N LEU A 168 12.53 11.29 3.35
CA LEU A 168 11.11 11.17 3.04
C LEU A 168 10.29 12.21 3.81
N TRP A 169 10.50 12.29 5.12
CA TRP A 169 9.78 13.24 5.97
C TRP A 169 9.99 14.68 5.53
N THR A 170 11.24 15.05 5.25
CA THR A 170 11.58 16.36 4.75
C THR A 170 10.89 16.66 3.41
N GLU A 171 10.86 15.69 2.48
CA GLU A 171 10.23 15.89 1.17
C GLU A 171 8.70 15.98 1.31
N LEU A 172 8.06 15.18 2.18
CA LEU A 172 6.63 15.28 2.48
C LEU A 172 6.27 16.69 3.01
N GLN A 173 7.08 17.24 3.93
CA GLN A 173 6.86 18.60 4.46
C GLN A 173 7.03 19.67 3.36
N LYS A 174 8.04 19.54 2.51
CA LYS A 174 8.24 20.44 1.35
C LYS A 174 7.08 20.37 0.38
N MET A 175 6.60 19.15 0.06
CA MET A 175 5.45 18.97 -0.82
C MET A 175 4.20 19.64 -0.25
N LYS A 176 3.94 19.48 1.03
CA LYS A 176 2.82 20.12 1.72
C LYS A 176 2.91 21.66 1.66
N LYS A 177 4.09 22.21 1.98
CA LYS A 177 4.35 23.65 1.92
C LYS A 177 4.17 24.21 0.51
N ASN A 178 4.54 23.44 -0.51
CA ASN A 178 4.42 23.81 -1.93
C ASN A 178 3.03 23.54 -2.53
N GLY A 179 2.04 23.19 -1.71
CA GLY A 179 0.66 22.99 -2.15
C GLY A 179 0.42 21.73 -2.98
N VAL A 180 1.31 20.75 -2.95
CA VAL A 180 1.09 19.43 -3.58
C VAL A 180 -0.16 18.80 -2.96
N LYS A 181 -1.07 18.33 -3.81
CA LYS A 181 -2.36 17.79 -3.36
C LYS A 181 -2.33 16.30 -3.09
N ALA A 182 -1.49 15.57 -3.83
CA ALA A 182 -1.31 14.13 -3.68
C ALA A 182 0.01 13.69 -4.32
N TYR A 183 0.48 12.49 -3.95
CA TYR A 183 1.68 11.87 -4.52
C TYR A 183 1.48 10.38 -4.77
N ILE A 184 2.36 9.80 -5.59
CA ILE A 184 2.57 8.38 -5.74
C ILE A 184 3.98 8.08 -5.24
N GLY A 185 4.18 6.99 -4.53
CA GLY A 185 5.49 6.56 -4.05
C GLY A 185 5.65 5.05 -4.14
N CYS A 186 6.89 4.58 -4.15
CA CYS A 186 7.21 3.17 -4.06
C CYS A 186 8.01 2.92 -2.76
N CYS A 187 7.57 1.96 -1.96
CA CYS A 187 8.29 1.54 -0.76
C CYS A 187 7.83 0.14 -0.35
N CYS A 188 8.68 -0.62 0.32
CA CYS A 188 8.31 -1.93 0.82
C CYS A 188 7.21 -1.86 1.89
N GLN A 189 6.37 -2.90 1.94
CA GLN A 189 5.27 -3.00 2.91
C GLN A 189 5.76 -2.88 4.37
N PRO A 190 6.87 -3.51 4.81
CA PRO A 190 7.37 -3.33 6.17
C PRO A 190 7.72 -1.88 6.52
N PHE A 191 8.31 -1.13 5.58
CA PHE A 191 8.59 0.29 5.76
C PHE A 191 7.29 1.09 5.96
N PHE A 192 6.30 0.86 5.09
CA PHE A 192 5.00 1.52 5.22
C PHE A 192 4.34 1.21 6.57
N ALA A 193 4.30 -0.08 6.96
CA ALA A 193 3.70 -0.50 8.22
C ALA A 193 4.36 0.15 9.43
N LYS A 194 5.70 0.22 9.44
CA LYS A 194 6.47 0.85 10.51
C LYS A 194 6.21 2.35 10.63
N HIS A 195 6.01 3.04 9.51
CA HIS A 195 5.88 4.49 9.44
C HIS A 195 4.45 4.97 9.14
N VAL A 196 3.44 4.10 9.30
CA VAL A 196 2.04 4.43 8.98
C VAL A 196 1.55 5.68 9.71
N ASP A 197 1.95 5.88 10.97
CA ASP A 197 1.54 7.04 11.75
C ASP A 197 2.25 8.32 11.29
N ASP A 198 3.47 8.23 10.81
CA ASP A 198 4.20 9.36 10.24
C ASP A 198 3.58 9.78 8.90
N PHE A 199 3.22 8.81 8.05
CA PHE A 199 2.43 9.09 6.86
C PHE A 199 1.10 9.79 7.20
N ARG A 200 0.39 9.33 8.23
CA ARG A 200 -0.85 9.97 8.70
C ARG A 200 -0.60 11.40 9.19
N LYS A 201 0.42 11.63 10.01
CA LYS A 201 0.79 12.96 10.52
C LYS A 201 1.15 13.95 9.42
N SER A 202 1.72 13.48 8.30
CA SER A 202 1.99 14.34 7.15
C SER A 202 0.72 15.01 6.62
N GLY A 203 -0.43 14.34 6.72
CA GLY A 203 -1.72 14.78 6.20
C GLY A 203 -1.78 14.84 4.67
N LEU A 204 -0.73 14.42 3.96
CA LEU A 204 -0.63 14.47 2.51
C LEU A 204 -1.15 13.16 1.91
N PRO A 205 -2.20 13.19 1.04
CA PRO A 205 -2.72 12.01 0.40
C PRO A 205 -1.70 11.35 -0.53
N GLY A 206 -1.52 10.03 -0.40
CA GLY A 206 -0.55 9.29 -1.21
C GLY A 206 -0.98 7.87 -1.51
N ILE A 207 -0.61 7.39 -2.68
CA ILE A 207 -0.64 5.99 -3.08
C ILE A 207 0.79 5.46 -2.98
N LEU A 208 0.97 4.34 -2.31
CA LEU A 208 2.26 3.69 -2.10
C LEU A 208 2.21 2.30 -2.72
N LEU A 209 3.11 2.05 -3.66
CA LEU A 209 3.26 0.80 -4.39
C LEU A 209 4.36 -0.02 -3.72
N ASP A 210 4.07 -1.29 -3.45
CA ASP A 210 5.05 -2.21 -2.90
C ASP A 210 6.19 -2.46 -3.91
N ILE A 211 7.33 -2.84 -3.42
CA ILE A 211 8.51 -3.13 -4.23
C ILE A 211 8.88 -4.61 -4.11
N ASP A 212 9.32 -5.17 -5.23
CA ASP A 212 9.69 -6.58 -5.32
C ASP A 212 11.08 -6.85 -4.74
N ASN A 213 11.35 -8.14 -4.55
CA ASN A 213 12.59 -8.74 -4.03
C ASN A 213 12.81 -8.55 -2.53
N THR A 214 13.92 -9.11 -2.08
CA THR A 214 14.30 -9.14 -0.68
C THR A 214 14.64 -7.73 -0.18
N THR A 215 13.85 -7.25 0.74
CA THR A 215 13.99 -5.91 1.30
C THR A 215 14.99 -5.89 2.46
N CYS A 216 15.42 -4.70 2.86
CA CYS A 216 16.31 -4.55 4.00
C CYS A 216 15.70 -5.07 5.32
N TYR A 217 14.38 -5.11 5.43
CA TYR A 217 13.70 -5.66 6.59
C TYR A 217 13.74 -7.19 6.61
N GLU A 218 13.58 -7.84 5.47
CA GLU A 218 13.65 -9.30 5.33
C GLU A 218 15.08 -9.82 5.51
N LEU A 219 16.07 -9.00 5.20
CA LEU A 219 17.49 -9.31 5.39
C LEU A 219 18.03 -8.90 6.77
N ASP A 220 17.19 -8.36 7.65
CA ASP A 220 17.60 -7.76 8.94
C ASP A 220 18.68 -6.65 8.82
N GLN A 221 18.65 -5.93 7.69
CA GLN A 221 19.59 -4.85 7.33
C GLN A 221 18.90 -3.47 7.35
N ALA A 222 17.84 -3.32 8.13
CA ALA A 222 17.11 -2.06 8.19
C ALA A 222 17.97 -0.89 8.71
N ARG A 223 18.90 -1.15 9.63
CA ARG A 223 19.83 -0.14 10.16
C ARG A 223 20.78 0.38 9.09
N GLU A 224 21.34 -0.52 8.31
CA GLU A 224 22.21 -0.23 7.17
C GLU A 224 21.48 0.58 6.11
N ALA A 225 20.22 0.20 5.83
CA ALA A 225 19.38 0.92 4.89
C ALA A 225 19.07 2.35 5.35
N TYR A 226 18.79 2.56 6.62
CA TYR A 226 18.59 3.90 7.20
C TYR A 226 19.88 4.74 7.16
N ALA A 227 21.04 4.10 7.26
CA ALA A 227 22.34 4.76 7.14
C ALA A 227 22.77 4.96 5.67
N GLY A 228 21.94 4.59 4.68
CA GLY A 228 22.30 4.66 3.27
C GLY A 228 23.37 3.65 2.84
N LYS A 229 23.42 2.48 3.49
CA LYS A 229 24.43 1.43 3.26
C LYS A 229 23.83 0.08 2.86
N PHE A 230 22.58 0.07 2.42
CA PHE A 230 21.95 -1.16 1.95
C PHE A 230 22.53 -1.62 0.62
N GLU A 231 23.18 -2.78 0.60
CA GLU A 231 23.95 -3.27 -0.55
C GLU A 231 23.14 -4.10 -1.54
N SER A 232 22.01 -4.69 -1.11
CA SER A 232 21.15 -5.43 -2.03
C SER A 232 20.28 -4.49 -2.88
N GLN A 233 19.73 -5.02 -3.96
CA GLN A 233 18.86 -4.28 -4.88
C GLN A 233 17.44 -4.81 -4.81
N THR A 234 16.48 -3.89 -4.67
CA THR A 234 15.04 -4.16 -4.86
C THR A 234 14.61 -3.73 -6.26
N HIS A 235 13.35 -4.01 -6.62
CA HIS A 235 12.80 -3.60 -7.91
C HIS A 235 11.44 -2.94 -7.75
N VAL A 236 11.18 -1.92 -8.55
CA VAL A 236 9.86 -1.33 -8.72
C VAL A 236 9.10 -2.17 -9.74
N ASP A 237 7.89 -2.57 -9.40
CA ASP A 237 6.96 -3.17 -10.37
C ASP A 237 6.52 -2.08 -11.37
N LEU A 238 7.08 -2.15 -12.57
CA LEU A 238 6.84 -1.16 -13.62
C LEU A 238 5.43 -1.27 -14.21
N ASP A 239 4.87 -2.46 -14.27
CA ASP A 239 3.52 -2.70 -14.81
C ASP A 239 2.47 -2.15 -13.84
N LEU A 240 2.65 -2.37 -12.55
CA LEU A 240 1.82 -1.77 -11.50
C LEU A 240 1.92 -0.24 -11.54
N LEU A 241 3.14 0.31 -11.60
CA LEU A 241 3.36 1.76 -11.66
C LEU A 241 2.69 2.36 -12.89
N GLU A 242 2.88 1.77 -14.08
CA GLU A 242 2.25 2.24 -15.32
C GLU A 242 0.72 2.25 -15.22
N THR A 243 0.14 1.19 -14.66
CA THR A 243 -1.31 1.07 -14.51
C THR A 243 -1.87 2.14 -13.56
N VAL A 244 -1.18 2.41 -12.45
CA VAL A 244 -1.57 3.46 -11.50
C VAL A 244 -1.42 4.84 -12.11
N LEU A 245 -0.36 5.12 -12.86
CA LEU A 245 -0.17 6.38 -13.58
C LEU A 245 -1.26 6.58 -14.64
N LYS A 246 -1.61 5.55 -15.42
CA LYS A 246 -2.73 5.60 -16.37
C LYS A 246 -4.06 5.91 -15.68
N ALA A 247 -4.34 5.28 -14.53
CA ALA A 247 -5.52 5.58 -13.73
C ALA A 247 -5.55 7.05 -13.27
N ALA A 248 -4.41 7.61 -12.87
CA ALA A 248 -4.29 9.01 -12.46
C ALA A 248 -4.51 9.99 -13.62
N SER A 249 -4.00 9.66 -14.80
CA SER A 249 -4.11 10.52 -16.00
C SER A 249 -5.49 10.45 -16.64
N SER A 250 -6.17 9.29 -16.64
CA SER A 250 -7.49 9.09 -17.26
C SER A 250 -8.63 9.88 -16.58
N GLN A 251 -8.51 10.19 -15.30
CA GLN A 251 -9.47 11.04 -14.58
C GLN A 251 -9.36 12.53 -14.96
N SER A 252 -8.32 12.92 -15.69
CA SER A 252 -8.16 14.30 -16.18
C SER A 252 -9.17 14.68 -17.28
N GLY A 253 -9.76 13.69 -17.96
CA GLY A 253 -10.72 13.92 -19.06
C GLY A 253 -12.19 14.05 -18.64
N LYS A 254 -12.56 13.62 -17.43
CA LYS A 254 -13.97 13.59 -16.99
C LYS A 254 -14.46 14.86 -16.28
N THR A 255 -13.62 15.86 -16.07
CA THR A 255 -13.99 17.11 -15.35
C THR A 255 -14.44 18.25 -16.29
N LYS A 256 -14.64 17.97 -17.59
CA LYS A 256 -15.18 18.94 -18.56
C LYS A 256 -16.49 18.40 -19.17
N ARG A 257 -17.53 18.30 -18.37
CA ARG A 257 -18.93 18.33 -18.86
C ARG A 257 -19.83 18.89 -17.78
#